data_55f3c8ee257216bb4d77a64fe4d51c82
#
_entry.id   55f3c8ee257216bb4d77a64fe4d51c82
#
_cell.length_a   1.000
_cell.length_b   1.000
_cell.length_c   1.000
_cell.angle_alpha   90.00
_cell.angle_beta   90.00
_cell.angle_gamma   90.00
#
_symmetry.space_group_name_H-M   'P 1'
#
loop_
_entity.id
_entity.type
_entity.pdbx_description
1 polymer ?
#
loop_
_entity_poly.entity_id
_entity_poly.type
_entity_poly.pdbx_seq_one_letter_code
_entity_poly.pdbx_strand_id
1 'polypeptide(L)'
;MEEQLIIIGTGPAGYTAAIYAARANLAPLVFTGSQIGGQLTTTTEIENFPGFPEGIMGPDLMVNMSMQAEKFVARYAYEDVLSVTQEACSGLFVVTSNGGAYKAKAVIVATGATARYLGLPGEKELIGHGLTACATCDGAFYRGMPVCVVGGGDSACEEASFLTRFASKVYLVHRRGELRASKAMQQRVLADEKIQPLWFSTLAAYQTDAAGELEGVTLEDTRTGEQRALEVKCVFMAIGHTPNSTFLGDLVERDAAGFIVSKGSSTQTKTPGLFVAGDVADPVYRQAISAAGMGCRAALDAERYLLEQE
;
A
#
# COMPACT_ATOMS: atom_id res chain seq x y z
N MET A 1 -17.43 -26.72 -0.85
CA MET A 1 -16.34 -27.23 -1.71
C MET A 1 -15.01 -26.87 -1.03
N GLU A 2 -14.02 -27.71 -1.19
CA GLU A 2 -12.67 -27.48 -0.66
C GLU A 2 -11.79 -26.95 -1.80
N GLU A 3 -11.14 -25.82 -1.58
CA GLU A 3 -10.24 -25.18 -2.54
C GLU A 3 -8.81 -25.65 -2.30
N GLN A 4 -8.03 -25.79 -3.36
CA GLN A 4 -6.60 -26.01 -3.22
C GLN A 4 -5.93 -24.74 -2.67
N LEU A 5 -6.27 -23.57 -3.24
CA LEU A 5 -5.69 -22.29 -2.90
C LEU A 5 -6.74 -21.19 -2.93
N ILE A 6 -6.77 -20.39 -1.87
CA ILE A 6 -7.48 -19.11 -1.81
C ILE A 6 -6.45 -17.97 -1.79
N ILE A 7 -6.72 -16.92 -2.58
CA ILE A 7 -5.95 -15.67 -2.59
C ILE A 7 -6.86 -14.54 -2.10
N ILE A 8 -6.41 -13.75 -1.12
CA ILE A 8 -7.20 -12.66 -0.53
C ILE A 8 -6.58 -11.33 -0.95
N GLY A 9 -7.28 -10.58 -1.81
CA GLY A 9 -6.85 -9.29 -2.36
C GLY A 9 -6.47 -9.35 -3.84
N THR A 10 -6.72 -8.23 -4.56
CA THR A 10 -6.56 -8.08 -6.01
C THR A 10 -5.64 -6.93 -6.41
N GLY A 11 -4.80 -6.45 -5.50
CA GLY A 11 -3.69 -5.57 -5.90
C GLY A 11 -2.64 -6.32 -6.77
N PRO A 12 -1.53 -5.66 -7.15
CA PRO A 12 -0.48 -6.28 -7.98
C PRO A 12 0.05 -7.59 -7.41
N ALA A 13 0.15 -7.73 -6.09
CA ALA A 13 0.54 -8.97 -5.43
C ALA A 13 -0.49 -10.10 -5.66
N GLY A 14 -1.78 -9.81 -5.43
CA GLY A 14 -2.85 -10.80 -5.56
C GLY A 14 -3.05 -11.27 -6.99
N TYR A 15 -3.12 -10.35 -7.96
CA TYR A 15 -3.25 -10.74 -9.37
C TYR A 15 -2.01 -11.49 -9.86
N THR A 16 -0.80 -11.08 -9.46
CA THR A 16 0.41 -11.84 -9.84
C THR A 16 0.38 -13.24 -9.23
N ALA A 17 0.01 -13.39 -7.96
CA ALA A 17 -0.16 -14.69 -7.34
C ALA A 17 -1.21 -15.53 -8.07
N ALA A 18 -2.33 -14.93 -8.47
CA ALA A 18 -3.38 -15.60 -9.23
C ALA A 18 -2.91 -16.08 -10.62
N ILE A 19 -2.14 -15.27 -11.34
CA ILE A 19 -1.55 -15.63 -12.63
C ILE A 19 -0.65 -16.87 -12.49
N TYR A 20 0.28 -16.84 -11.52
CA TYR A 20 1.24 -17.93 -11.32
C TYR A 20 0.56 -19.20 -10.82
N ALA A 21 -0.34 -19.11 -9.84
CA ALA A 21 -1.09 -20.25 -9.32
C ALA A 21 -2.02 -20.88 -10.38
N ALA A 22 -2.71 -20.05 -11.17
CA ALA A 22 -3.56 -20.55 -12.25
C ALA A 22 -2.75 -21.26 -13.35
N ARG A 23 -1.57 -20.74 -13.69
CA ARG A 23 -0.65 -21.39 -14.65
C ARG A 23 -0.07 -22.71 -14.10
N ALA A 24 0.06 -22.85 -12.77
CA ALA A 24 0.40 -24.10 -12.10
C ALA A 24 -0.80 -25.05 -11.95
N ASN A 25 -1.94 -24.74 -12.59
CA ASN A 25 -3.16 -25.54 -12.59
C ASN A 25 -3.83 -25.72 -11.20
N LEU A 26 -3.58 -24.78 -10.29
CA LEU A 26 -4.18 -24.80 -8.95
C LEU A 26 -5.61 -24.21 -8.92
N ALA A 27 -6.09 -23.64 -10.03
CA ALA A 27 -7.41 -23.02 -10.16
C ALA A 27 -7.81 -22.14 -8.94
N PRO A 28 -7.00 -21.13 -8.57
CA PRO A 28 -7.18 -20.37 -7.34
C PRO A 28 -8.52 -19.66 -7.29
N LEU A 29 -9.12 -19.58 -6.08
CA LEU A 29 -10.25 -18.71 -5.79
C LEU A 29 -9.71 -17.39 -5.20
N VAL A 30 -9.98 -16.27 -5.87
CA VAL A 30 -9.48 -14.94 -5.51
C VAL A 30 -10.60 -14.10 -4.93
N PHE A 31 -10.45 -13.67 -3.68
CA PHE A 31 -11.36 -12.72 -3.04
C PHE A 31 -10.95 -11.29 -3.39
N THR A 32 -11.85 -10.55 -4.04
CA THR A 32 -11.52 -9.22 -4.56
C THR A 32 -11.59 -8.14 -3.49
N GLY A 33 -12.42 -8.35 -2.47
CA GLY A 33 -12.83 -7.27 -1.58
C GLY A 33 -13.69 -6.22 -2.28
N SER A 34 -14.01 -5.17 -1.57
CA SER A 34 -14.80 -4.02 -2.07
C SER A 34 -14.00 -3.11 -3.01
N GLN A 35 -12.66 -3.06 -2.88
CA GLN A 35 -11.78 -2.29 -3.75
C GLN A 35 -11.04 -3.21 -4.74
N ILE A 36 -11.73 -3.57 -5.83
CA ILE A 36 -11.19 -4.45 -6.86
C ILE A 36 -9.98 -3.78 -7.54
N GLY A 37 -8.84 -4.47 -7.60
CA GLY A 37 -7.58 -3.93 -8.15
C GLY A 37 -6.72 -3.19 -7.12
N GLY A 38 -7.26 -2.93 -5.91
CA GLY A 38 -6.52 -2.31 -4.81
C GLY A 38 -6.17 -0.84 -5.06
N GLN A 39 -5.11 -0.35 -4.42
CA GLN A 39 -4.76 1.08 -4.40
C GLN A 39 -4.45 1.67 -5.80
N LEU A 40 -3.95 0.88 -6.73
CA LEU A 40 -3.64 1.39 -8.08
C LEU A 40 -4.88 1.84 -8.86
N THR A 41 -6.08 1.43 -8.46
CA THR A 41 -7.32 1.91 -9.09
C THR A 41 -7.70 3.33 -8.67
N THR A 42 -7.04 3.89 -7.67
CA THR A 42 -7.25 5.26 -7.19
C THR A 42 -6.12 6.21 -7.57
N THR A 43 -5.13 5.74 -8.33
CA THR A 43 -4.06 6.58 -8.88
C THR A 43 -4.29 6.86 -10.36
N THR A 44 -3.60 7.86 -10.87
CA THR A 44 -3.63 8.26 -12.28
C THR A 44 -2.64 7.44 -13.10
N GLU A 45 -1.70 8.08 -13.73
CA GLU A 45 -0.69 7.44 -14.57
C GLU A 45 0.42 6.79 -13.73
N ILE A 46 0.86 5.60 -14.14
CA ILE A 46 1.96 4.83 -13.54
C ILE A 46 3.09 4.76 -14.57
N GLU A 47 4.21 5.43 -14.29
CA GLU A 47 5.39 5.47 -15.15
C GLU A 47 6.49 4.48 -14.70
N ASN A 48 6.37 3.91 -13.51
CA ASN A 48 7.42 3.11 -12.86
C ASN A 48 7.13 1.60 -12.81
N PHE A 49 6.08 1.12 -13.53
CA PHE A 49 5.86 -0.32 -13.70
C PHE A 49 6.50 -0.78 -15.02
N PRO A 50 7.50 -1.68 -14.97
CA PRO A 50 8.22 -2.10 -16.18
C PRO A 50 7.32 -2.73 -17.24
N GLY A 51 7.59 -2.43 -18.51
CA GLY A 51 6.85 -2.94 -19.67
C GLY A 51 5.92 -1.90 -20.32
N PHE A 52 5.78 -0.71 -19.73
CA PHE A 52 4.96 0.38 -20.21
C PHE A 52 5.80 1.65 -20.40
N PRO A 53 6.54 1.80 -21.54
CA PRO A 53 7.45 2.92 -21.74
C PRO A 53 6.76 4.29 -21.82
N GLU A 54 5.47 4.32 -22.19
CA GLU A 54 4.63 5.52 -22.26
C GLU A 54 3.76 5.69 -20.99
N GLY A 55 4.05 4.93 -19.92
CA GLY A 55 3.16 4.86 -18.75
C GLY A 55 1.90 4.03 -19.01
N ILE A 56 1.11 3.86 -17.97
CA ILE A 56 -0.23 3.21 -18.03
C ILE A 56 -1.10 3.76 -16.89
N MET A 57 -2.38 3.96 -17.17
CA MET A 57 -3.32 4.30 -16.10
C MET A 57 -3.42 3.18 -15.08
N GLY A 58 -3.45 3.52 -13.79
CA GLY A 58 -3.52 2.54 -12.71
C GLY A 58 -4.67 1.55 -12.85
N PRO A 59 -5.92 2.01 -13.11
CA PRO A 59 -7.05 1.13 -13.39
C PRO A 59 -6.81 0.17 -14.56
N ASP A 60 -6.22 0.65 -15.66
CA ASP A 60 -5.96 -0.16 -16.85
C ASP A 60 -4.92 -1.25 -16.60
N LEU A 61 -3.88 -0.95 -15.82
CA LEU A 61 -2.92 -1.96 -15.37
C LEU A 61 -3.62 -3.08 -14.59
N MET A 62 -4.51 -2.73 -13.67
CA MET A 62 -5.23 -3.71 -12.86
C MET A 62 -6.20 -4.54 -13.68
N VAL A 63 -6.89 -3.94 -14.65
CA VAL A 63 -7.74 -4.68 -15.63
C VAL A 63 -6.89 -5.65 -16.44
N ASN A 64 -5.74 -5.22 -16.96
CA ASN A 64 -4.84 -6.10 -17.72
C ASN A 64 -4.36 -7.30 -16.90
N MET A 65 -4.00 -7.09 -15.62
CA MET A 65 -3.56 -8.17 -14.74
C MET A 65 -4.71 -9.13 -14.39
N SER A 66 -5.93 -8.62 -14.19
CA SER A 66 -7.13 -9.45 -13.99
C SER A 66 -7.41 -10.34 -15.19
N MET A 67 -7.48 -9.74 -16.39
CA MET A 67 -7.69 -10.47 -17.64
C MET A 67 -6.62 -11.54 -17.88
N GLN A 68 -5.37 -11.26 -17.50
CA GLN A 68 -4.28 -12.22 -17.60
C GLN A 68 -4.48 -13.41 -16.66
N ALA A 69 -4.95 -13.18 -15.44
CA ALA A 69 -5.24 -14.25 -14.48
C ALA A 69 -6.46 -15.09 -14.93
N GLU A 70 -7.52 -14.45 -15.42
CA GLU A 70 -8.72 -15.12 -15.96
C GLU A 70 -8.41 -16.03 -17.16
N LYS A 71 -7.51 -15.60 -18.03
CA LYS A 71 -7.04 -16.42 -19.16
C LYS A 71 -6.52 -17.80 -18.73
N PHE A 72 -6.00 -17.91 -17.51
CA PHE A 72 -5.48 -19.17 -16.93
C PHE A 72 -6.43 -19.80 -15.91
N VAL A 73 -7.72 -19.42 -15.91
CA VAL A 73 -8.79 -20.02 -15.09
C VAL A 73 -8.71 -19.65 -13.60
N ALA A 74 -8.16 -18.49 -13.25
CA ALA A 74 -8.39 -17.91 -11.93
C ALA A 74 -9.88 -17.57 -11.77
N ARG A 75 -10.45 -17.87 -10.59
CA ARG A 75 -11.86 -17.64 -10.27
C ARG A 75 -11.98 -16.52 -9.25
N TYR A 76 -13.04 -15.73 -9.28
CA TYR A 76 -13.22 -14.58 -8.41
C TYR A 76 -14.46 -14.70 -7.55
N ALA A 77 -14.31 -14.35 -6.26
CA ALA A 77 -15.38 -14.07 -5.32
C ALA A 77 -15.37 -12.55 -5.04
N TYR A 78 -16.44 -11.87 -5.42
CA TYR A 78 -16.62 -10.42 -5.21
C TYR A 78 -17.13 -10.14 -3.80
N GLU A 79 -16.33 -10.53 -2.82
CA GLU A 79 -16.71 -10.58 -1.42
C GLU A 79 -15.56 -10.05 -0.55
N ASP A 80 -15.94 -9.44 0.59
CA ASP A 80 -14.99 -9.01 1.62
C ASP A 80 -14.74 -10.13 2.61
N VAL A 81 -13.47 -10.49 2.81
CA VAL A 81 -13.07 -11.48 3.82
C VAL A 81 -13.11 -10.83 5.21
N LEU A 82 -13.84 -11.45 6.12
CA LEU A 82 -14.06 -10.98 7.49
C LEU A 82 -13.12 -11.65 8.49
N SER A 83 -12.80 -12.93 8.28
CA SER A 83 -11.87 -13.69 9.13
C SER A 83 -11.27 -14.89 8.41
N VAL A 84 -10.09 -15.31 8.87
CA VAL A 84 -9.48 -16.59 8.51
C VAL A 84 -9.17 -17.33 9.80
N THR A 85 -9.56 -18.60 9.86
CA THR A 85 -9.23 -19.52 10.97
C THR A 85 -8.67 -20.82 10.40
N GLN A 86 -8.09 -21.68 11.24
CA GLN A 86 -7.61 -23.00 10.84
C GLN A 86 -8.28 -24.06 11.68
N GLU A 87 -8.85 -25.09 11.05
CA GLU A 87 -9.45 -26.23 11.72
C GLU A 87 -8.37 -27.12 12.34
N ALA A 88 -8.46 -27.38 13.64
CA ALA A 88 -7.47 -28.18 14.36
C ALA A 88 -7.33 -29.63 13.86
N CYS A 89 -8.44 -30.24 13.40
CA CYS A 89 -8.45 -31.65 13.00
C CYS A 89 -7.99 -31.87 11.56
N SER A 90 -8.39 -31.01 10.62
CA SER A 90 -8.10 -31.16 9.20
C SER A 90 -6.89 -30.33 8.74
N GLY A 91 -6.50 -29.32 9.51
CA GLY A 91 -5.49 -28.33 9.10
C GLY A 91 -5.99 -27.36 8.02
N LEU A 92 -7.22 -27.51 7.53
CA LEU A 92 -7.79 -26.64 6.51
C LEU A 92 -8.03 -25.24 7.05
N PHE A 93 -7.78 -24.24 6.20
CA PHE A 93 -8.20 -22.87 6.48
C PHE A 93 -9.69 -22.70 6.20
N VAL A 94 -10.37 -21.97 7.08
CA VAL A 94 -11.73 -21.51 6.90
C VAL A 94 -11.68 -19.99 6.67
N VAL A 95 -11.97 -19.58 5.44
CA VAL A 95 -12.07 -18.18 5.04
C VAL A 95 -13.53 -17.78 5.10
N THR A 96 -13.88 -16.90 6.03
CA THR A 96 -15.25 -16.38 6.18
C THR A 96 -15.34 -15.01 5.54
N SER A 97 -16.31 -14.85 4.64
CA SER A 97 -16.60 -13.60 3.94
C SER A 97 -18.03 -13.13 4.25
N ASN A 98 -18.43 -11.99 3.68
CA ASN A 98 -19.82 -11.52 3.71
C ASN A 98 -20.77 -12.38 2.84
N GLY A 99 -20.26 -13.25 1.96
CA GLY A 99 -21.03 -14.19 1.15
C GLY A 99 -21.08 -15.61 1.69
N GLY A 100 -20.22 -15.97 2.65
CA GLY A 100 -20.20 -17.31 3.22
C GLY A 100 -18.86 -17.76 3.77
N ALA A 101 -18.71 -19.07 3.97
CA ALA A 101 -17.50 -19.70 4.44
C ALA A 101 -16.94 -20.68 3.41
N TYR A 102 -15.62 -20.60 3.18
CA TYR A 102 -14.87 -21.38 2.19
C TYR A 102 -13.74 -22.11 2.89
N LYS A 103 -13.45 -23.32 2.46
CA LYS A 103 -12.32 -24.09 3.01
C LYS A 103 -11.20 -24.19 1.98
N ALA A 104 -9.96 -24.08 2.43
CA ALA A 104 -8.79 -24.20 1.57
C ALA A 104 -7.63 -24.93 2.24
N LYS A 105 -6.80 -25.62 1.44
CA LYS A 105 -5.54 -26.21 1.90
C LYS A 105 -4.45 -25.18 2.11
N ALA A 106 -4.44 -24.14 1.28
CA ALA A 106 -3.48 -23.03 1.36
C ALA A 106 -4.16 -21.68 1.14
N VAL A 107 -3.59 -20.62 1.74
CA VAL A 107 -4.08 -19.25 1.62
C VAL A 107 -2.91 -18.30 1.36
N ILE A 108 -3.07 -17.39 0.39
CA ILE A 108 -2.17 -16.26 0.17
C ILE A 108 -2.90 -14.96 0.57
N VAL A 109 -2.32 -14.21 1.49
CA VAL A 109 -2.81 -12.91 1.94
C VAL A 109 -2.09 -11.82 1.17
N ALA A 110 -2.83 -11.07 0.35
CA ALA A 110 -2.33 -10.00 -0.52
C ALA A 110 -3.16 -8.72 -0.38
N THR A 111 -3.59 -8.42 0.85
CA THR A 111 -4.56 -7.37 1.19
C THR A 111 -3.96 -5.97 1.26
N GLY A 112 -2.63 -5.83 1.09
CA GLY A 112 -1.95 -4.56 1.08
C GLY A 112 -1.95 -3.82 2.43
N ALA A 113 -1.66 -2.52 2.37
CA ALA A 113 -1.65 -1.62 3.51
C ALA A 113 -2.31 -0.29 3.12
N THR A 114 -3.12 0.27 4.00
CA THR A 114 -3.83 1.53 3.76
C THR A 114 -2.99 2.70 4.27
N ALA A 115 -2.75 3.69 3.43
CA ALA A 115 -2.11 4.94 3.83
C ALA A 115 -2.95 5.66 4.88
N ARG A 116 -2.27 6.26 5.86
CA ARG A 116 -2.93 7.07 6.89
C ARG A 116 -3.08 8.49 6.40
N TYR A 117 -4.27 9.03 6.60
CA TYR A 117 -4.61 10.41 6.32
C TYR A 117 -5.03 11.12 7.61
N LEU A 118 -5.23 12.44 7.55
CA LEU A 118 -5.59 13.24 8.73
C LEU A 118 -7.09 13.21 9.02
N GLY A 119 -7.92 12.80 8.05
CA GLY A 119 -9.36 12.77 8.15
C GLY A 119 -9.99 14.17 7.97
N LEU A 120 -9.30 15.06 7.29
CA LEU A 120 -9.80 16.40 7.00
C LEU A 120 -10.86 16.36 5.89
N PRO A 121 -11.82 17.32 5.89
CA PRO A 121 -12.79 17.43 4.81
C PRO A 121 -12.11 17.58 3.43
N GLY A 122 -12.63 16.90 2.41
CA GLY A 122 -12.10 16.93 1.04
C GLY A 122 -10.88 16.04 0.78
N GLU A 123 -10.41 15.30 1.77
CA GLU A 123 -9.20 14.46 1.64
C GLU A 123 -9.34 13.37 0.56
N LYS A 124 -10.50 12.72 0.52
CA LYS A 124 -10.74 11.61 -0.41
C LYS A 124 -10.78 12.06 -1.87
N GLU A 125 -11.36 13.21 -2.10
CA GLU A 125 -11.51 13.82 -3.42
C GLU A 125 -10.17 14.31 -3.97
N LEU A 126 -9.22 14.65 -3.08
CA LEU A 126 -7.89 15.13 -3.44
C LEU A 126 -6.87 14.01 -3.71
N ILE A 127 -7.17 12.76 -3.35
CA ILE A 127 -6.26 11.65 -3.66
C ILE A 127 -6.10 11.51 -5.18
N GLY A 128 -4.87 11.69 -5.68
CA GLY A 128 -4.56 11.76 -7.11
C GLY A 128 -4.74 13.17 -7.72
N HIS A 129 -5.25 14.16 -6.96
CA HIS A 129 -5.48 15.55 -7.34
C HIS A 129 -4.69 16.52 -6.44
N GLY A 130 -3.42 16.21 -6.20
CA GLY A 130 -2.53 16.98 -5.33
C GLY A 130 -2.39 16.43 -3.91
N LEU A 131 -3.01 15.30 -3.58
CA LEU A 131 -2.79 14.58 -2.33
C LEU A 131 -2.35 13.14 -2.62
N THR A 132 -1.23 12.71 -2.06
CA THR A 132 -0.66 11.38 -2.26
C THR A 132 0.06 10.89 -1.00
N ALA A 133 0.33 9.60 -0.93
CA ALA A 133 1.14 8.96 0.10
C ALA A 133 2.38 8.24 -0.48
N CYS A 134 2.78 8.59 -1.73
CA CYS A 134 3.92 7.97 -2.40
C CYS A 134 4.78 8.99 -3.15
N ALA A 135 5.86 9.44 -2.52
CA ALA A 135 6.78 10.38 -3.16
C ALA A 135 7.52 9.78 -4.38
N THR A 136 7.83 8.48 -4.35
CA THR A 136 8.50 7.78 -5.46
C THR A 136 7.58 7.54 -6.65
N CYS A 137 6.26 7.53 -6.43
CA CYS A 137 5.28 7.41 -7.50
C CYS A 137 5.07 8.76 -8.21
N ASP A 138 4.75 9.80 -7.43
CA ASP A 138 4.15 11.01 -7.94
C ASP A 138 5.09 12.22 -7.92
N GLY A 139 6.26 12.13 -7.28
CA GLY A 139 7.16 13.26 -7.10
C GLY A 139 7.63 13.90 -8.42
N ALA A 140 7.75 13.11 -9.49
CA ALA A 140 8.18 13.61 -10.80
C ALA A 140 7.17 14.56 -11.45
N PHE A 141 5.86 14.40 -11.20
CA PHE A 141 4.79 15.25 -11.74
C PHE A 141 4.85 16.69 -11.20
N TYR A 142 5.46 16.89 -10.03
CA TYR A 142 5.57 18.21 -9.37
C TYR A 142 6.92 18.88 -9.59
N ARG A 143 7.57 18.63 -10.73
CA ARG A 143 8.85 19.23 -11.09
C ARG A 143 8.76 20.76 -11.16
N GLY A 144 9.65 21.43 -10.41
CA GLY A 144 9.71 22.89 -10.33
C GLY A 144 8.62 23.53 -9.48
N MET A 145 7.75 22.74 -8.85
CA MET A 145 6.65 23.22 -8.01
C MET A 145 6.98 23.10 -6.52
N PRO A 146 6.40 23.95 -5.64
CA PRO A 146 6.48 23.77 -4.20
C PRO A 146 5.57 22.64 -3.74
N VAL A 147 6.08 21.80 -2.85
CA VAL A 147 5.34 20.66 -2.29
C VAL A 147 5.43 20.63 -0.77
N CYS A 148 4.50 19.90 -0.14
CA CYS A 148 4.46 19.72 1.30
C CYS A 148 4.59 18.23 1.63
N VAL A 149 5.40 17.87 2.64
CA VAL A 149 5.46 16.53 3.24
C VAL A 149 4.96 16.63 4.67
N VAL A 150 3.97 15.82 5.01
CA VAL A 150 3.40 15.79 6.37
C VAL A 150 3.93 14.57 7.10
N GLY A 151 4.72 14.79 8.15
CA GLY A 151 5.29 13.71 8.93
C GLY A 151 6.51 14.14 9.75
N GLY A 152 7.27 13.18 10.26
CA GLY A 152 8.47 13.47 11.07
C GLY A 152 9.24 12.23 11.50
N GLY A 153 8.91 11.06 10.94
CA GLY A 153 9.70 9.82 11.04
C GLY A 153 10.67 9.67 9.87
N ASP A 154 11.40 8.56 9.83
CA ASP A 154 12.36 8.27 8.76
C ASP A 154 11.72 8.35 7.37
N SER A 155 10.54 7.76 7.15
CA SER A 155 9.82 7.84 5.87
C SER A 155 9.56 9.28 5.42
N ALA A 156 9.14 10.17 6.32
CA ALA A 156 8.90 11.57 5.96
C ALA A 156 10.19 12.29 5.57
N CYS A 157 11.30 11.97 6.24
CA CYS A 157 12.62 12.52 5.91
C CYS A 157 13.16 11.98 4.58
N GLU A 158 12.97 10.68 4.32
CA GLU A 158 13.33 10.05 3.05
C GLU A 158 12.55 10.64 1.88
N GLU A 159 11.23 10.77 2.02
CA GLU A 159 10.35 11.36 1.01
C GLU A 159 10.69 12.83 0.77
N ALA A 160 10.89 13.62 1.82
CA ALA A 160 11.31 15.03 1.69
C ALA A 160 12.65 15.14 0.94
N SER A 161 13.64 14.31 1.29
CA SER A 161 14.94 14.29 0.60
C SER A 161 14.81 13.81 -0.86
N PHE A 162 13.93 12.85 -1.15
CA PHE A 162 13.69 12.38 -2.50
C PHE A 162 13.09 13.48 -3.39
N LEU A 163 12.11 14.20 -2.86
CA LEU A 163 11.38 15.25 -3.57
C LEU A 163 12.26 16.47 -3.93
N THR A 164 13.37 16.72 -3.23
CA THR A 164 14.30 17.81 -3.60
C THR A 164 14.89 17.66 -5.00
N ARG A 165 14.86 16.44 -5.57
CA ARG A 165 15.30 16.16 -6.95
C ARG A 165 14.39 16.79 -7.99
N PHE A 166 13.15 17.04 -7.65
CA PHE A 166 12.08 17.50 -8.55
C PHE A 166 11.55 18.87 -8.14
N ALA A 167 11.09 18.99 -6.91
CA ALA A 167 10.42 20.17 -6.40
C ALA A 167 11.33 21.40 -6.35
N SER A 168 10.75 22.59 -6.49
CA SER A 168 11.43 23.85 -6.24
C SER A 168 11.67 24.09 -4.76
N LYS A 169 10.74 23.67 -3.91
CA LYS A 169 10.76 23.78 -2.45
C LYS A 169 10.00 22.63 -1.83
N VAL A 170 10.49 22.08 -0.72
CA VAL A 170 9.83 21.03 0.07
C VAL A 170 9.56 21.56 1.47
N TYR A 171 8.32 21.71 1.84
CA TYR A 171 7.91 22.07 3.20
C TYR A 171 7.66 20.82 4.01
N LEU A 172 8.49 20.57 5.04
CA LEU A 172 8.31 19.44 5.95
C LEU A 172 7.49 19.87 7.17
N VAL A 173 6.19 19.57 7.13
CA VAL A 173 5.24 19.92 8.19
C VAL A 173 5.31 18.91 9.32
N HIS A 174 5.66 19.37 10.52
CA HIS A 174 5.75 18.53 11.69
C HIS A 174 5.11 19.17 12.93
N ARG A 175 4.24 18.40 13.59
CA ARG A 175 3.46 18.86 14.76
C ARG A 175 4.28 19.11 16.04
N ARG A 176 5.57 18.78 16.08
CA ARG A 176 6.50 18.98 17.22
C ARG A 176 7.67 19.84 16.82
N GLY A 177 8.54 20.20 17.78
CA GLY A 177 9.75 20.97 17.56
C GLY A 177 10.97 20.15 17.14
N GLU A 178 10.85 18.81 17.05
CA GLU A 178 11.92 17.89 16.63
C GLU A 178 11.36 16.69 15.88
N LEU A 179 12.14 16.17 14.94
CA LEU A 179 11.81 14.95 14.19
C LEU A 179 12.03 13.70 15.03
N ARG A 180 11.28 12.65 14.74
CA ARG A 180 11.46 11.31 15.34
C ARG A 180 12.36 10.41 14.51
N ALA A 181 12.77 10.85 13.34
CA ALA A 181 13.67 10.15 12.45
C ALA A 181 15.03 9.87 13.10
N SER A 182 15.80 8.95 12.54
CA SER A 182 17.18 8.70 12.92
C SER A 182 18.03 9.98 12.82
N LYS A 183 19.07 10.11 13.66
CA LYS A 183 19.91 11.32 13.65
C LYS A 183 20.56 11.60 12.30
N ALA A 184 20.92 10.55 11.55
CA ALA A 184 21.47 10.67 10.20
C ALA A 184 20.46 11.29 9.24
N MET A 185 19.20 10.83 9.29
CA MET A 185 18.13 11.39 8.44
C MET A 185 17.78 12.82 8.83
N GLN A 186 17.74 13.12 10.14
CA GLN A 186 17.55 14.51 10.61
C GLN A 186 18.63 15.45 10.06
N GLN A 187 19.91 15.07 10.17
CA GLN A 187 21.02 15.88 9.66
C GLN A 187 20.90 16.11 8.15
N ARG A 188 20.57 15.08 7.38
CA ARG A 188 20.40 15.16 5.95
C ARG A 188 19.31 16.15 5.55
N VAL A 189 18.14 16.03 6.16
CA VAL A 189 16.98 16.89 5.87
C VAL A 189 17.23 18.34 6.27
N LEU A 190 17.84 18.57 7.45
CA LEU A 190 18.10 19.91 7.97
C LEU A 190 19.26 20.64 7.25
N ALA A 191 20.11 19.89 6.55
CA ALA A 191 21.21 20.46 5.75
C ALA A 191 20.80 20.80 4.30
N ASP A 192 19.63 20.33 3.83
CA ASP A 192 19.18 20.56 2.46
C ASP A 192 18.47 21.92 2.34
N GLU A 193 19.01 22.83 1.54
CA GLU A 193 18.48 24.20 1.35
C GLU A 193 17.09 24.24 0.73
N LYS A 194 16.69 23.19 0.02
CA LYS A 194 15.34 23.06 -0.56
C LYS A 194 14.30 22.63 0.48
N ILE A 195 14.73 22.03 1.59
CA ILE A 195 13.80 21.55 2.63
C ILE A 195 13.63 22.64 3.70
N GLN A 196 12.39 23.01 3.94
CA GLN A 196 12.04 23.96 5.00
C GLN A 196 11.17 23.26 6.04
N PRO A 197 11.71 22.93 7.22
CA PRO A 197 10.90 22.43 8.32
C PRO A 197 9.92 23.47 8.82
N LEU A 198 8.67 23.08 8.96
CA LEU A 198 7.60 23.87 9.59
C LEU A 198 7.21 23.18 10.89
N TRP A 199 7.89 23.61 11.94
CA TRP A 199 7.72 23.06 13.29
C TRP A 199 6.39 23.49 13.93
N PHE A 200 5.92 22.69 14.88
CA PHE A 200 4.68 22.92 15.61
C PHE A 200 3.50 23.19 14.70
N SER A 201 3.49 22.60 13.51
CA SER A 201 2.49 22.84 12.48
C SER A 201 1.77 21.55 12.09
N THR A 202 0.48 21.63 11.88
CA THR A 202 -0.35 20.59 11.28
C THR A 202 -1.22 21.18 10.18
N LEU A 203 -1.79 20.34 9.30
CA LEU A 203 -2.78 20.79 8.33
C LEU A 203 -4.13 20.94 9.03
N ALA A 204 -4.81 22.05 8.76
CA ALA A 204 -6.17 22.32 9.21
C ALA A 204 -7.19 22.23 8.06
N ALA A 205 -6.79 22.56 6.83
CA ALA A 205 -7.66 22.47 5.65
C ALA A 205 -6.83 22.38 4.37
N TYR A 206 -7.45 21.88 3.31
CA TYR A 206 -6.96 21.92 1.94
C TYR A 206 -7.60 23.11 1.20
N GLN A 207 -6.87 23.67 0.25
CA GLN A 207 -7.36 24.72 -0.65
C GLN A 207 -7.27 24.19 -2.08
N THR A 208 -8.37 24.32 -2.82
CA THR A 208 -8.47 23.80 -4.19
C THR A 208 -8.82 24.93 -5.15
N ASP A 209 -8.35 24.79 -6.38
CA ASP A 209 -8.75 25.64 -7.48
C ASP A 209 -10.15 25.30 -8.00
N ALA A 210 -10.58 25.98 -9.05
CA ALA A 210 -11.89 25.78 -9.67
C ALA A 210 -12.02 24.41 -10.38
N ALA A 211 -10.91 23.73 -10.67
CA ALA A 211 -10.87 22.39 -11.26
C ALA A 211 -10.88 21.28 -10.20
N GLY A 212 -10.76 21.62 -8.92
CA GLY A 212 -10.67 20.67 -7.80
C GLY A 212 -9.24 20.20 -7.51
N GLU A 213 -8.23 20.76 -8.17
CA GLU A 213 -6.82 20.46 -7.93
C GLU A 213 -6.30 21.24 -6.71
N LEU A 214 -5.35 20.64 -5.98
CA LEU A 214 -4.74 21.29 -4.82
C LEU A 214 -3.93 22.53 -5.23
N GLU A 215 -4.23 23.68 -4.64
CA GLU A 215 -3.46 24.90 -4.82
C GLU A 215 -2.75 25.39 -3.55
N GLY A 216 -3.15 24.84 -2.37
CA GLY A 216 -2.56 25.21 -1.11
C GLY A 216 -3.16 24.46 0.07
N VAL A 217 -2.66 24.78 1.26
CA VAL A 217 -3.17 24.25 2.53
C VAL A 217 -3.24 25.35 3.58
N THR A 218 -4.12 25.18 4.56
CA THR A 218 -4.11 25.97 5.78
C THR A 218 -3.34 25.17 6.84
N LEU A 219 -2.28 25.78 7.36
CA LEU A 219 -1.52 25.25 8.51
C LEU A 219 -2.05 25.85 9.81
N GLU A 220 -2.00 25.06 10.88
CA GLU A 220 -2.30 25.48 12.23
C GLU A 220 -1.09 25.26 13.14
N ASP A 221 -0.69 26.30 13.92
CA ASP A 221 0.32 26.13 14.97
C ASP A 221 -0.27 25.34 16.14
N THR A 222 0.31 24.19 16.45
CA THR A 222 -0.19 23.25 17.46
C THR A 222 -0.10 23.77 18.91
N ARG A 223 0.55 24.93 19.14
CA ARG A 223 0.72 25.57 20.47
C ARG A 223 -0.25 26.74 20.65
N THR A 224 -0.51 27.49 19.58
CA THR A 224 -1.28 28.75 19.65
C THR A 224 -2.66 28.64 19.00
N GLY A 225 -2.84 27.66 18.09
CA GLY A 225 -4.05 27.56 17.25
C GLY A 225 -4.09 28.59 16.10
N GLU A 226 -3.02 29.39 15.92
CA GLU A 226 -2.96 30.36 14.84
C GLU A 226 -2.89 29.67 13.49
N GLN A 227 -3.69 30.15 12.54
CA GLN A 227 -3.75 29.57 11.20
C GLN A 227 -3.08 30.49 10.18
N ARG A 228 -2.43 29.87 9.17
CA ARG A 228 -1.81 30.54 8.04
C ARG A 228 -1.92 29.71 6.77
N ALA A 229 -2.06 30.38 5.64
CA ALA A 229 -2.03 29.73 4.33
C ALA A 229 -0.60 29.38 3.92
N LEU A 230 -0.48 28.29 3.17
CA LEU A 230 0.75 27.84 2.51
C LEU A 230 0.42 27.38 1.08
N GLU A 231 0.98 28.06 0.09
CA GLU A 231 0.81 27.69 -1.31
C GLU A 231 1.71 26.49 -1.65
N VAL A 232 1.08 25.38 -2.04
CA VAL A 232 1.75 24.14 -2.49
C VAL A 232 0.88 23.45 -3.52
N LYS A 233 1.50 22.72 -4.42
CA LYS A 233 0.80 21.99 -5.49
C LYS A 233 0.60 20.51 -5.18
N CYS A 234 1.26 20.00 -4.14
CA CYS A 234 1.04 18.64 -3.66
C CYS A 234 1.32 18.51 -2.17
N VAL A 235 0.56 17.66 -1.52
CA VAL A 235 0.78 17.18 -0.16
C VAL A 235 1.10 15.70 -0.18
N PHE A 236 2.27 15.33 0.31
CA PHE A 236 2.72 13.96 0.51
C PHE A 236 2.45 13.55 1.97
N MET A 237 1.56 12.58 2.16
CA MET A 237 1.20 12.06 3.49
C MET A 237 2.18 10.98 3.94
N ALA A 238 3.18 11.38 4.72
CA ALA A 238 4.21 10.52 5.27
C ALA A 238 4.00 10.23 6.77
N ILE A 239 2.74 9.96 7.18
CA ILE A 239 2.35 9.65 8.57
C ILE A 239 2.16 8.17 8.83
N GLY A 240 2.52 7.33 7.86
CA GLY A 240 2.57 5.87 7.94
C GLY A 240 1.41 5.18 7.23
N HIS A 241 1.46 3.85 7.29
CA HIS A 241 0.47 2.95 6.71
C HIS A 241 -0.07 2.02 7.79
N THR A 242 -1.23 1.43 7.54
CA THR A 242 -1.84 0.40 8.38
C THR A 242 -2.01 -0.86 7.53
N PRO A 243 -1.26 -1.94 7.82
CA PRO A 243 -1.41 -3.20 7.11
C PRO A 243 -2.81 -3.80 7.32
N ASN A 244 -3.41 -4.29 6.24
CA ASN A 244 -4.75 -4.89 6.29
C ASN A 244 -4.66 -6.36 6.71
N SER A 245 -4.34 -6.62 7.98
CA SER A 245 -4.01 -7.95 8.51
C SER A 245 -4.83 -8.38 9.72
N THR A 246 -5.72 -7.52 10.26
CA THR A 246 -6.40 -7.75 11.54
C THR A 246 -7.34 -8.97 11.52
N PHE A 247 -7.94 -9.29 10.37
CA PHE A 247 -8.87 -10.42 10.16
C PHE A 247 -8.21 -11.81 10.30
N LEU A 248 -6.89 -11.87 10.38
CA LEU A 248 -6.12 -13.13 10.53
C LEU A 248 -5.93 -13.56 11.99
N GLY A 249 -6.32 -12.74 12.96
CA GLY A 249 -6.13 -13.05 14.39
C GLY A 249 -4.69 -13.48 14.71
N ASP A 250 -4.55 -14.60 15.41
CA ASP A 250 -3.26 -15.14 15.86
C ASP A 250 -2.57 -16.07 14.85
N LEU A 251 -3.12 -16.24 13.64
CA LEU A 251 -2.52 -17.07 12.60
C LEU A 251 -1.18 -16.49 12.08
N VAL A 252 -0.94 -15.21 12.29
CA VAL A 252 0.27 -14.53 11.82
C VAL A 252 1.00 -13.84 12.97
N GLU A 253 2.31 -13.73 12.84
CA GLU A 253 3.13 -12.81 13.62
C GLU A 253 3.13 -11.44 12.95
N ARG A 254 3.11 -10.36 13.74
CA ARG A 254 3.17 -8.99 13.26
C ARG A 254 4.33 -8.25 13.92
N ASP A 255 4.95 -7.38 13.17
CA ASP A 255 5.91 -6.43 13.74
C ASP A 255 5.20 -5.33 14.57
N ALA A 256 5.98 -4.44 15.16
CA ALA A 256 5.47 -3.33 15.99
C ALA A 256 4.57 -2.34 15.21
N ALA A 257 4.65 -2.33 13.88
CA ALA A 257 3.83 -1.48 13.00
C ALA A 257 2.58 -2.22 12.45
N GLY A 258 2.47 -3.54 12.71
CA GLY A 258 1.35 -4.37 12.31
C GLY A 258 1.56 -5.14 11.00
N PHE A 259 2.72 -5.03 10.35
CA PHE A 259 3.05 -5.79 9.14
C PHE A 259 3.25 -7.27 9.47
N ILE A 260 2.79 -8.13 8.57
CA ILE A 260 2.93 -9.57 8.75
C ILE A 260 4.39 -9.98 8.54
N VAL A 261 4.93 -10.73 9.50
CA VAL A 261 6.29 -11.26 9.44
C VAL A 261 6.31 -12.57 8.67
N SER A 262 7.13 -12.64 7.63
CA SER A 262 7.42 -13.86 6.87
C SER A 262 8.73 -14.52 7.30
N LYS A 263 8.91 -15.80 7.02
CA LYS A 263 10.10 -16.57 7.41
C LYS A 263 11.27 -16.32 6.43
N GLY A 264 12.25 -15.54 6.83
CA GLY A 264 13.46 -15.29 6.03
C GLY A 264 13.16 -14.72 4.65
N SER A 265 13.64 -15.37 3.60
CA SER A 265 13.37 -14.98 2.22
C SER A 265 12.08 -15.57 1.63
N SER A 266 11.39 -16.48 2.33
CA SER A 266 10.13 -17.08 1.92
C SER A 266 8.95 -16.14 2.18
N THR A 267 7.81 -16.44 1.58
CA THR A 267 6.53 -15.77 1.85
C THR A 267 5.71 -16.49 2.92
N GLN A 268 6.22 -17.60 3.46
CA GLN A 268 5.58 -18.37 4.54
C GLN A 268 5.47 -17.54 5.81
N THR A 269 4.31 -17.61 6.45
CA THR A 269 4.08 -17.08 7.81
C THR A 269 4.47 -18.12 8.87
N LYS A 270 4.23 -17.81 10.15
CA LYS A 270 4.39 -18.82 11.22
C LYS A 270 3.47 -20.03 11.06
N THR A 271 2.33 -19.87 10.37
CA THR A 271 1.33 -20.92 10.15
C THR A 271 1.59 -21.62 8.82
N PRO A 272 1.88 -22.94 8.80
CA PRO A 272 2.08 -23.70 7.57
C PRO A 272 0.86 -23.60 6.64
N GLY A 273 1.08 -23.41 5.34
CA GLY A 273 0.03 -23.22 4.35
C GLY A 273 -0.54 -21.79 4.25
N LEU A 274 -0.12 -20.88 5.13
CA LEU A 274 -0.49 -19.47 5.07
C LEU A 274 0.70 -18.63 4.60
N PHE A 275 0.53 -17.97 3.45
CA PHE A 275 1.54 -17.16 2.78
C PHE A 275 1.12 -15.70 2.73
N VAL A 276 2.08 -14.79 2.54
CA VAL A 276 1.83 -13.36 2.51
C VAL A 276 2.58 -12.70 1.36
N ALA A 277 1.96 -11.70 0.70
CA ALA A 277 2.56 -10.98 -0.41
C ALA A 277 2.11 -9.51 -0.46
N GLY A 278 3.02 -8.65 -0.90
CA GLY A 278 2.78 -7.22 -1.07
C GLY A 278 2.83 -6.43 0.23
N ASP A 279 2.25 -5.24 0.19
CA ASP A 279 2.42 -4.22 1.22
C ASP A 279 1.93 -4.62 2.61
N VAL A 280 1.10 -5.65 2.74
CA VAL A 280 0.70 -6.20 4.04
C VAL A 280 1.87 -6.79 4.83
N ALA A 281 2.97 -7.13 4.14
CA ALA A 281 4.22 -7.66 4.70
C ALA A 281 5.48 -6.85 4.28
N ASP A 282 5.31 -5.75 3.55
CA ASP A 282 6.40 -4.89 3.10
C ASP A 282 6.34 -3.52 3.80
N PRO A 283 7.05 -3.34 4.93
CA PRO A 283 7.11 -2.05 5.62
C PRO A 283 7.99 -1.01 4.90
N VAL A 284 8.76 -1.41 3.87
CA VAL A 284 9.86 -0.62 3.30
C VAL A 284 9.53 -0.07 1.92
N TYR A 285 9.31 -0.93 0.93
CA TYR A 285 9.25 -0.51 -0.48
C TYR A 285 7.88 -0.01 -0.89
N ARG A 286 6.82 -0.79 -0.64
CA ARG A 286 5.43 -0.46 -1.01
C ARG A 286 5.31 0.02 -2.45
N GLN A 287 5.85 -0.78 -3.37
CA GLN A 287 5.82 -0.53 -4.80
C GLN A 287 5.03 -1.61 -5.52
N ALA A 288 4.33 -1.24 -6.60
CA ALA A 288 3.55 -2.19 -7.40
C ALA A 288 4.39 -3.36 -7.90
N ILE A 289 5.62 -3.09 -8.36
CA ILE A 289 6.53 -4.11 -8.90
C ILE A 289 7.09 -5.01 -7.79
N SER A 290 7.42 -4.48 -6.60
CA SER A 290 7.84 -5.31 -5.47
C SER A 290 6.70 -6.20 -4.97
N ALA A 291 5.48 -5.65 -4.90
CA ALA A 291 4.28 -6.39 -4.55
C ALA A 291 4.00 -7.52 -5.56
N ALA A 292 4.09 -7.25 -6.87
CA ALA A 292 3.97 -8.26 -7.92
C ALA A 292 5.02 -9.36 -7.77
N GLY A 293 6.28 -9.00 -7.52
CA GLY A 293 7.36 -9.97 -7.26
C GLY A 293 7.10 -10.85 -6.03
N MET A 294 6.56 -10.28 -4.96
CA MET A 294 6.13 -11.06 -3.78
C MET A 294 4.96 -11.97 -4.11
N GLY A 295 3.99 -11.55 -4.92
CA GLY A 295 2.89 -12.39 -5.39
C GLY A 295 3.36 -13.61 -6.16
N CYS A 296 4.33 -13.44 -7.06
CA CYS A 296 4.98 -14.54 -7.77
C CYS A 296 5.59 -15.56 -6.77
N ARG A 297 6.38 -15.07 -5.80
CA ARG A 297 7.02 -15.92 -4.79
C ARG A 297 6.00 -16.67 -3.93
N ALA A 298 4.92 -15.99 -3.52
CA ALA A 298 3.88 -16.60 -2.70
C ALA A 298 3.15 -17.74 -3.43
N ALA A 299 2.88 -17.57 -4.72
CA ALA A 299 2.28 -18.62 -5.53
C ALA A 299 3.21 -19.85 -5.66
N LEU A 300 4.51 -19.63 -5.88
CA LEU A 300 5.51 -20.71 -5.97
C LEU A 300 5.71 -21.41 -4.62
N ASP A 301 5.71 -20.68 -3.51
CA ASP A 301 5.80 -21.25 -2.17
C ASP A 301 4.54 -22.07 -1.84
N ALA A 302 3.34 -21.58 -2.22
CA ALA A 302 2.08 -22.29 -2.02
C ALA A 302 2.00 -23.57 -2.88
N GLU A 303 2.46 -23.53 -4.14
CA GLU A 303 2.53 -24.69 -5.01
C GLU A 303 3.41 -25.80 -4.40
N ARG A 304 4.61 -25.46 -3.95
CA ARG A 304 5.52 -26.40 -3.28
C ARG A 304 4.89 -27.00 -2.03
N TYR A 305 4.27 -26.17 -1.20
CA TYR A 305 3.59 -26.64 0.01
C TYR A 305 2.47 -27.64 -0.33
N LEU A 306 1.65 -27.36 -1.34
CA LEU A 306 0.55 -28.26 -1.75
C LEU A 306 1.06 -29.59 -2.28
N LEU A 307 2.14 -29.59 -3.07
CA LEU A 307 2.79 -30.82 -3.55
C LEU A 307 3.39 -31.70 -2.43
N GLU A 308 3.83 -31.08 -1.33
CA GLU A 308 4.34 -31.81 -0.15
C GLU A 308 3.21 -32.44 0.69
N GLN A 309 1.96 -32.05 0.46
CA GLN A 309 0.77 -32.60 1.16
C GLN A 309 0.07 -33.73 0.38
N GLU A 310 0.44 -33.97 -0.88
CA GLU A 310 -0.03 -35.08 -1.71
C GLU A 310 0.73 -36.40 -1.37
#